data_68c3f17c75750c80b4bb21cb3885b372
#
_entry.id   68c3f17c75750c80b4bb21cb3885b372
#
_cell.length_a   1.000
_cell.length_b   1.000
_cell.length_c   1.000
_cell.angle_alpha   90.00
_cell.angle_beta   90.00
_cell.angle_gamma   90.00
#
_symmetry.space_group_name_H-M   'P 1'
#
loop_
_entity.id
_entity.type
_entity.pdbx_description
1 polymer ?
#
loop_
_entity_poly.entity_id
_entity_poly.type
_entity_poly.pdbx_seq_one_letter_code
_entity_poly.pdbx_strand_id
1 'polypeptide(L)'
;MKDKTLLMIPGPTPVPENVLLEMAKAPVPHRSSEFSAIFDEVNENLKWIFQTKNDVFIFASSGTGAMEAALSNLVNAGDKVLSLVIGNFGERWAKIAESHGAIAERLSVPYGEVINPADLKKRLDEDVNKEIKIVTL
;
A
#
# COMPACT_ATOMS: atom_id res chain seq x y z
N MET A 1 18.95 6.35 -31.65
CA MET A 1 18.13 6.37 -30.41
C MET A 1 18.75 5.37 -29.47
N LYS A 2 19.06 5.72 -28.23
CA LYS A 2 19.44 4.70 -27.23
C LYS A 2 18.23 3.80 -27.01
N ASP A 3 18.43 2.48 -27.05
CA ASP A 3 17.38 1.53 -26.74
C ASP A 3 16.76 1.85 -25.36
N LYS A 4 15.45 1.93 -25.28
CA LYS A 4 14.76 2.14 -24.00
C LYS A 4 15.01 0.92 -23.13
N THR A 5 15.65 1.11 -21.97
CA THR A 5 15.81 0.05 -20.98
C THR A 5 14.43 -0.29 -20.39
N LEU A 6 14.03 -1.55 -20.51
CA LEU A 6 12.82 -2.06 -19.86
C LEU A 6 13.13 -2.35 -18.39
N LEU A 7 12.51 -1.61 -17.49
CA LEU A 7 12.63 -1.84 -16.05
C LEU A 7 11.62 -2.90 -15.60
N MET A 8 12.12 -3.99 -15.02
CA MET A 8 11.33 -5.10 -14.47
C MET A 8 11.52 -5.20 -12.95
N ILE A 9 11.33 -4.09 -12.26
CA ILE A 9 11.51 -3.94 -10.82
C ILE A 9 10.28 -3.25 -10.22
N PRO A 10 10.02 -3.38 -8.91
CA PRO A 10 8.88 -2.74 -8.24
C PRO A 10 8.88 -1.20 -8.30
N GLY A 11 10.04 -0.63 -8.51
CA GLY A 11 10.26 0.82 -8.66
C GLY A 11 11.74 1.17 -8.77
N PRO A 12 12.12 2.20 -9.57
CA PRO A 12 11.24 2.96 -10.45
C PRO A 12 10.71 2.13 -11.61
N THR A 13 9.52 2.47 -12.10
CA THR A 13 8.86 1.83 -13.24
C THR A 13 8.86 2.73 -14.46
N PRO A 14 8.76 2.19 -15.70
CA PRO A 14 8.57 3.01 -16.88
C PRO A 14 7.28 3.83 -16.77
N VAL A 15 7.37 5.13 -17.04
CA VAL A 15 6.20 6.02 -17.09
C VAL A 15 5.83 6.24 -18.56
N PRO A 16 4.55 6.09 -18.96
CA PRO A 16 4.10 6.37 -20.32
C PRO A 16 4.42 7.80 -20.73
N GLU A 17 4.76 8.01 -22.01
CA GLU A 17 5.20 9.33 -22.52
C GLU A 17 4.11 10.40 -22.36
N ASN A 18 2.85 10.06 -22.58
CA ASN A 18 1.73 10.98 -22.40
C ASN A 18 1.60 11.45 -20.94
N VAL A 19 1.88 10.58 -19.97
CA VAL A 19 1.89 10.95 -18.55
C VAL A 19 3.06 11.88 -18.23
N LEU A 20 4.25 11.61 -18.79
CA LEU A 20 5.40 12.51 -18.63
C LEU A 20 5.14 13.90 -19.24
N LEU A 21 4.44 13.98 -20.37
CA LEU A 21 4.04 15.23 -20.99
C LEU A 21 3.04 16.03 -20.14
N GLU A 22 2.11 15.34 -19.45
CA GLU A 22 1.23 16.00 -18.49
C GLU A 22 2.02 16.59 -17.30
N MET A 23 3.01 15.89 -16.79
CA MET A 23 3.88 16.39 -15.70
C MET A 23 4.75 17.58 -16.14
N ALA A 24 4.97 17.77 -17.43
CA ALA A 24 5.74 18.90 -17.98
C ALA A 24 4.91 20.20 -18.14
N LYS A 25 3.60 20.14 -17.95
CA LYS A 25 2.72 21.32 -18.02
C LYS A 25 2.97 22.26 -16.84
N ALA A 26 2.66 23.55 -17.03
CA ALA A 26 2.73 24.52 -15.95
C ALA A 26 1.78 24.11 -14.80
N PRO A 27 2.21 24.27 -13.54
CA PRO A 27 1.35 23.94 -12.40
C PRO A 27 0.16 24.88 -12.32
N VAL A 28 -1.01 24.36 -11.95
CA VAL A 28 -2.22 25.12 -11.67
C VAL A 28 -2.25 25.51 -10.19
N PRO A 29 -2.78 26.70 -9.84
CA PRO A 29 -2.93 27.07 -8.44
C PRO A 29 -3.84 26.11 -7.68
N HIS A 30 -3.34 25.52 -6.60
CA HIS A 30 -4.04 24.50 -5.83
C HIS A 30 -5.36 24.94 -5.16
N ARG A 31 -5.68 26.24 -5.17
CA ARG A 31 -6.95 26.83 -4.65
C ARG A 31 -7.84 27.38 -5.75
N SER A 32 -7.54 27.10 -7.01
CA SER A 32 -8.37 27.52 -8.13
C SER A 32 -9.51 26.56 -8.40
N SER A 33 -10.58 27.03 -9.04
CA SER A 33 -11.67 26.19 -9.53
C SER A 33 -11.21 25.16 -10.56
N GLU A 34 -10.19 25.51 -11.35
CA GLU A 34 -9.55 24.61 -12.31
C GLU A 34 -8.91 23.41 -11.60
N PHE A 35 -8.13 23.66 -10.54
CA PHE A 35 -7.53 22.58 -9.75
C PHE A 35 -8.61 21.72 -9.07
N SER A 36 -9.65 22.33 -8.52
CA SER A 36 -10.76 21.57 -7.89
C SER A 36 -11.41 20.62 -8.89
N ALA A 37 -11.68 21.09 -10.12
CA ALA A 37 -12.26 20.22 -11.15
C ALA A 37 -11.37 19.04 -11.51
N ILE A 38 -10.06 19.25 -11.65
CA ILE A 38 -9.08 18.17 -11.88
C ILE A 38 -9.08 17.19 -10.71
N PHE A 39 -9.06 17.71 -9.49
CA PHE A 39 -8.99 16.87 -8.28
C PHE A 39 -10.26 16.02 -8.09
N ASP A 40 -11.42 16.59 -8.36
CA ASP A 40 -12.70 15.88 -8.30
C ASP A 40 -12.76 14.75 -9.34
N GLU A 41 -12.33 15.01 -10.57
CA GLU A 41 -12.24 13.99 -11.63
C GLU A 41 -11.29 12.86 -11.23
N VAL A 42 -10.11 13.19 -10.69
CA VAL A 42 -9.16 12.20 -10.21
C VAL A 42 -9.75 11.32 -9.09
N ASN A 43 -10.45 11.93 -8.12
CA ASN A 43 -11.08 11.20 -7.03
C ASN A 43 -12.16 10.24 -7.52
N GLU A 44 -13.03 10.66 -8.44
CA GLU A 44 -14.05 9.76 -9.01
C GLU A 44 -13.41 8.61 -9.80
N ASN A 45 -12.37 8.88 -10.57
CA ASN A 45 -11.61 7.85 -11.28
C ASN A 45 -10.92 6.86 -10.32
N LEU A 46 -10.38 7.33 -9.20
CA LEU A 46 -9.80 6.47 -8.17
C LEU A 46 -10.85 5.61 -7.47
N LYS A 47 -12.03 6.15 -7.16
CA LYS A 47 -13.14 5.35 -6.62
C LYS A 47 -13.53 4.21 -7.56
N TRP A 48 -13.53 4.49 -8.87
CA TRP A 48 -13.78 3.44 -9.86
C TRP A 48 -12.69 2.38 -9.87
N ILE A 49 -11.40 2.75 -9.80
CA ILE A 49 -10.27 1.82 -9.74
C ILE A 49 -10.35 0.94 -8.49
N PHE A 50 -10.60 1.54 -7.32
CA PHE A 50 -10.72 0.84 -6.05
C PHE A 50 -12.07 0.13 -5.85
N GLN A 51 -13.00 0.25 -6.81
CA GLN A 51 -14.36 -0.31 -6.72
C GLN A 51 -15.07 0.05 -5.40
N THR A 52 -14.95 1.32 -4.99
CA THR A 52 -15.49 1.82 -3.72
C THR A 52 -16.39 3.03 -3.92
N LYS A 53 -17.33 3.22 -2.99
CA LYS A 53 -18.12 4.45 -2.85
C LYS A 53 -17.59 5.34 -1.72
N ASN A 54 -16.64 4.85 -0.95
CA ASN A 54 -16.03 5.58 0.15
C ASN A 54 -15.02 6.63 -0.37
N ASP A 55 -14.64 7.55 0.50
CA ASP A 55 -13.62 8.53 0.17
C ASP A 55 -12.26 7.86 -0.07
N VAL A 56 -11.55 8.37 -1.07
CA VAL A 56 -10.19 7.96 -1.42
C VAL A 56 -9.26 9.12 -1.12
N PHE A 57 -8.22 8.87 -0.32
CA PHE A 57 -7.26 9.88 0.07
C PHE A 57 -5.97 9.73 -0.75
N ILE A 58 -5.51 10.85 -1.31
CA ILE A 58 -4.25 10.93 -2.07
C ILE A 58 -3.18 11.54 -1.15
N PHE A 59 -2.15 10.77 -0.84
CA PHE A 59 -1.03 11.25 -0.04
C PHE A 59 0.13 11.70 -0.92
N ALA A 60 0.69 12.87 -0.62
CA ALA A 60 1.96 13.32 -1.19
C ALA A 60 3.12 12.55 -0.51
N SER A 61 3.23 11.26 -0.81
CA SER A 61 4.15 10.34 -0.15
C SER A 61 4.55 9.19 -1.09
N SER A 62 5.50 8.37 -0.64
CA SER A 62 5.75 7.05 -1.24
C SER A 62 4.67 6.04 -0.79
N GLY A 63 4.64 4.85 -1.41
CA GLY A 63 3.75 3.76 -0.98
C GLY A 63 3.90 3.39 0.50
N THR A 64 5.09 3.61 1.10
CA THR A 64 5.29 3.41 2.54
C THR A 64 4.42 4.33 3.39
N GLY A 65 4.19 5.59 2.95
CA GLY A 65 3.29 6.48 3.67
C GLY A 65 1.83 6.02 3.66
N ALA A 66 1.37 5.35 2.62
CA ALA A 66 0.05 4.73 2.61
C ALA A 66 -0.03 3.51 3.56
N MET A 67 1.03 2.69 3.63
CA MET A 67 1.14 1.61 4.61
C MET A 67 1.11 2.16 6.05
N GLU A 68 1.89 3.20 6.31
CA GLU A 68 1.92 3.92 7.59
C GLU A 68 0.52 4.45 7.97
N ALA A 69 -0.15 5.15 7.03
CA ALA A 69 -1.48 5.67 7.23
C ALA A 69 -2.50 4.57 7.57
N ALA A 70 -2.42 3.41 6.92
CA ALA A 70 -3.30 2.29 7.20
C ALA A 70 -3.10 1.77 8.63
N LEU A 71 -1.86 1.49 9.03
CA LEU A 71 -1.58 0.94 10.35
C LEU A 71 -1.83 1.94 11.48
N SER A 72 -1.42 3.20 11.32
CA SER A 72 -1.64 4.23 12.35
C SER A 72 -3.11 4.48 12.67
N ASN A 73 -4.02 4.18 11.74
CA ASN A 73 -5.46 4.29 11.95
C ASN A 73 -6.11 3.02 12.53
N LEU A 74 -5.47 1.87 12.37
CA LEU A 74 -6.09 0.57 12.69
C LEU A 74 -5.47 -0.13 13.89
N VAL A 75 -4.24 0.26 14.31
CA VAL A 75 -3.44 -0.45 15.31
C VAL A 75 -3.19 0.42 16.52
N ASN A 76 -3.32 -0.17 17.71
CA ASN A 76 -2.87 0.42 18.97
C ASN A 76 -1.69 -0.37 19.53
N ALA A 77 -0.98 0.21 20.47
CA ALA A 77 0.07 -0.50 21.19
C ALA A 77 -0.49 -1.76 21.88
N GLY A 78 0.19 -2.89 21.67
CA GLY A 78 -0.21 -4.20 22.18
C GLY A 78 -1.15 -5.00 21.26
N ASP A 79 -1.73 -4.40 20.22
CA ASP A 79 -2.53 -5.15 19.24
C ASP A 79 -1.67 -6.16 18.48
N LYS A 80 -2.21 -7.33 18.16
CA LYS A 80 -1.52 -8.35 17.36
C LYS A 80 -1.78 -8.15 15.86
N VAL A 81 -0.71 -8.14 15.09
CA VAL A 81 -0.73 -8.05 13.62
C VAL A 81 -0.02 -9.26 13.04
N LEU A 82 -0.67 -10.00 12.17
CA LEU A 82 -0.07 -11.10 11.42
C LEU A 82 0.38 -10.59 10.04
N SER A 83 1.68 -10.50 9.82
CA SER A 83 2.26 -10.09 8.55
C SER A 83 2.67 -11.30 7.72
N LEU A 84 2.14 -11.38 6.50
CA LEU A 84 2.51 -12.41 5.52
C LEU A 84 3.77 -11.94 4.79
N VAL A 85 4.90 -12.57 5.10
CA VAL A 85 6.21 -12.11 4.62
C VAL A 85 6.71 -13.01 3.49
N ILE A 86 6.45 -12.58 2.26
CA ILE A 86 6.98 -13.19 1.03
C ILE A 86 8.13 -12.37 0.42
N GLY A 87 8.49 -11.27 1.06
CA GLY A 87 9.54 -10.35 0.60
C GLY A 87 9.65 -9.10 1.46
N ASN A 88 10.39 -8.11 0.94
CA ASN A 88 10.69 -6.87 1.66
C ASN A 88 9.47 -6.05 2.08
N PHE A 89 8.40 -6.05 1.28
CA PHE A 89 7.21 -5.27 1.60
C PHE A 89 6.39 -5.91 2.72
N GLY A 90 6.28 -7.25 2.76
CA GLY A 90 5.68 -7.95 3.90
C GLY A 90 6.44 -7.68 5.21
N GLU A 91 7.79 -7.73 5.17
CA GLU A 91 8.63 -7.37 6.32
C GLU A 91 8.47 -5.89 6.72
N ARG A 92 8.24 -4.99 5.74
CA ARG A 92 7.98 -3.57 6.02
C ARG A 92 6.68 -3.37 6.78
N TRP A 93 5.61 -4.09 6.43
CA TRP A 93 4.36 -4.07 7.18
C TRP A 93 4.58 -4.43 8.65
N ALA A 94 5.32 -5.53 8.93
CA ALA A 94 5.64 -5.94 10.28
C ALA A 94 6.40 -4.85 11.06
N LYS A 95 7.43 -4.27 10.45
CA LYS A 95 8.23 -3.19 11.08
C LYS A 95 7.43 -1.93 11.35
N ILE A 96 6.51 -1.55 10.46
CA ILE A 96 5.63 -0.40 10.71
C ILE A 96 4.70 -0.73 11.89
N ALA A 97 4.10 -1.91 11.94
CA ALA A 97 3.27 -2.31 13.08
C ALA A 97 4.05 -2.24 14.40
N GLU A 98 5.27 -2.75 14.44
CA GLU A 98 6.16 -2.68 15.61
C GLU A 98 6.47 -1.24 16.01
N SER A 99 6.66 -0.33 15.05
CA SER A 99 6.92 1.09 15.34
C SER A 99 5.73 1.80 16.01
N HIS A 100 4.52 1.28 15.81
CA HIS A 100 3.31 1.71 16.53
C HIS A 100 3.05 0.96 17.85
N GLY A 101 4.02 0.15 18.28
CA GLY A 101 3.91 -0.61 19.53
C GLY A 101 3.06 -1.88 19.43
N ALA A 102 2.69 -2.32 18.23
CA ALA A 102 1.98 -3.57 18.02
C ALA A 102 2.92 -4.77 18.14
N ILE A 103 2.34 -5.93 18.40
CA ILE A 103 3.01 -7.22 18.39
C ILE A 103 2.90 -7.80 16.96
N ALA A 104 3.96 -7.66 16.16
CA ALA A 104 3.97 -8.17 14.80
C ALA A 104 4.45 -9.62 14.76
N GLU A 105 3.53 -10.51 14.41
CA GLU A 105 3.83 -11.90 14.09
C GLU A 105 4.08 -12.03 12.59
N ARG A 106 5.04 -12.87 12.18
CA ARG A 106 5.43 -13.09 10.79
C ARG A 106 5.12 -14.52 10.38
N LEU A 107 4.29 -14.68 9.35
CA LEU A 107 4.19 -15.92 8.60
C LEU A 107 5.05 -15.76 7.34
N SER A 108 6.24 -16.38 7.35
CA SER A 108 7.26 -16.15 6.34
C SER A 108 7.53 -17.37 5.50
N VAL A 109 7.86 -17.14 4.21
CA VAL A 109 8.39 -18.13 3.29
C VAL A 109 9.67 -17.61 2.63
N PRO A 110 10.53 -18.48 2.08
CA PRO A 110 11.68 -18.05 1.30
C PRO A 110 11.30 -17.13 0.13
N TYR A 111 12.20 -16.22 -0.26
CA TYR A 111 11.98 -15.35 -1.41
C TYR A 111 11.78 -16.15 -2.69
N GLY A 112 10.75 -15.77 -3.45
CA GLY A 112 10.33 -16.50 -4.66
C GLY A 112 9.27 -17.56 -4.42
N GLU A 113 8.95 -17.85 -3.18
CA GLU A 113 7.85 -18.74 -2.79
C GLU A 113 6.60 -17.93 -2.41
N VAL A 114 5.46 -18.61 -2.35
CA VAL A 114 4.17 -18.02 -1.96
C VAL A 114 3.66 -18.67 -0.68
N ILE A 115 3.00 -17.89 0.16
CA ILE A 115 2.34 -18.43 1.35
C ILE A 115 1.14 -19.26 0.91
N ASN A 116 1.07 -20.51 1.37
CA ASN A 116 -0.08 -21.34 1.13
C ASN A 116 -1.28 -20.81 1.94
N PRO A 117 -2.44 -20.55 1.33
CA PRO A 117 -3.64 -20.13 2.05
C PRO A 117 -4.03 -21.08 3.19
N ALA A 118 -3.70 -22.38 3.10
CA ALA A 118 -3.94 -23.35 4.16
C ALA A 118 -3.11 -23.05 5.42
N ASP A 119 -1.88 -22.53 5.27
CA ASP A 119 -1.02 -22.17 6.41
C ASP A 119 -1.55 -20.92 7.11
N LEU A 120 -2.00 -19.94 6.34
CA LEU A 120 -2.68 -18.77 6.89
C LEU A 120 -3.95 -19.19 7.63
N LYS A 121 -4.78 -20.02 7.00
CA LYS A 121 -6.00 -20.53 7.65
C LYS A 121 -5.67 -21.25 8.96
N LYS A 122 -4.70 -22.16 8.95
CA LYS A 122 -4.24 -22.87 10.13
C LYS A 122 -3.83 -21.92 11.24
N ARG A 123 -3.00 -20.88 10.90
CA ARG A 123 -2.56 -19.91 11.90
C ARG A 123 -3.71 -19.11 12.50
N LEU A 124 -4.72 -18.76 11.69
CA LEU A 124 -5.91 -18.05 12.17
C LEU A 124 -6.83 -18.96 13.00
N ASP A 125 -6.94 -20.25 12.67
CA ASP A 125 -7.70 -21.25 13.45
C ASP A 125 -7.03 -21.49 14.84
N GLU A 126 -5.70 -21.39 14.92
CA GLU A 126 -4.94 -21.48 16.19
C GLU A 126 -5.12 -20.26 17.09
N ASP A 127 -5.56 -19.14 16.55
CA ASP A 127 -5.90 -17.92 17.31
C ASP A 127 -7.29 -18.01 17.93
N VAL A 128 -7.44 -18.95 18.85
CA VAL A 128 -8.74 -19.27 19.50
C VAL A 128 -9.38 -18.05 20.16
N ASN A 129 -8.56 -17.16 20.71
CA ASN A 129 -9.02 -15.94 21.40
C ASN A 129 -9.30 -14.78 20.45
N LYS A 130 -9.03 -14.93 19.14
CA LYS A 130 -9.16 -13.88 18.12
C LYS A 130 -8.41 -12.61 18.48
N GLU A 131 -7.16 -12.75 18.87
CA GLU A 131 -6.28 -11.65 19.27
C GLU A 131 -5.60 -11.00 18.06
N ILE A 132 -5.48 -11.71 16.93
CA ILE A 132 -4.98 -11.15 15.67
C ILE A 132 -6.02 -10.16 15.13
N LYS A 133 -5.68 -8.88 15.19
CA LYS A 133 -6.56 -7.80 14.78
C LYS A 133 -6.49 -7.52 13.28
N ILE A 134 -5.30 -7.67 12.70
CA ILE A 134 -5.02 -7.34 11.31
C ILE A 134 -4.12 -8.43 10.69
N VAL A 135 -4.40 -8.74 9.44
CA VAL A 135 -3.50 -9.49 8.56
C VAL A 135 -3.01 -8.56 7.47
N THR A 136 -1.68 -8.48 7.26
CA THR A 136 -1.06 -7.68 6.21
C THR A 136 -0.33 -8.57 5.20
N LEU A 137 -0.32 -8.14 3.92
CA LEU A 137 0.35 -8.82 2.82
C LEU A 137 1.12 -7.82 1.97
#